data_ae967da49c29f9b5cb9114542af003ce
#
_entry.id   ae967da49c29f9b5cb9114542af003ce
#
_cell.length_a   1.000
_cell.length_b   1.000
_cell.length_c   1.000
_cell.angle_alpha   90.00
_cell.angle_beta   90.00
_cell.angle_gamma   90.00
#
_symmetry.space_group_name_H-M   'P 1'
#
loop_
_entity.id
_entity.type
_entity.pdbx_description
1 polymer ?
#
loop_
_entity_poly.entity_id
_entity_poly.type
_entity_poly.pdbx_seq_one_letter_code
_entity_poly.pdbx_strand_id
1 'polypeptide(L)'
;FNNRLSGALDVYYKKTKDLLNVIPIPAGSNFNSVILTNVGNVTNKGVEFSVNATPVRTGRVQWNLGFNVAYNDNTITNLTAVNDPSFPGTANANGIQINSVGYQINAFYVYKQLYDKSGKPIEGVFQDLNHDGVINQNDLYHYKSPAPRYIFGFSTDLTVDRWSLNAVLRANIGNYMYNGLQASAIQAGIMNPLGFLQNSLNDVLYTHFYNGQKLSDYYVQNASFLRMDNLGLGYDAGNFFHNKLGLRLNANVQNVFVITRYKGQDPELIGGSGVGIDNTVYPRPRTYSLGANLRF
;
A
#
# COMPACT_ATOMS: atom_id res chain seq x y z
N PHE A 1 34.04 14.31 9.76
CA PHE A 1 33.18 13.65 10.74
C PHE A 1 33.72 12.25 11.16
N ASN A 2 35.01 11.95 10.90
CA ASN A 2 35.67 10.70 11.28
C ASN A 2 34.87 9.44 10.88
N ASN A 3 34.34 9.43 9.66
CA ASN A 3 33.50 8.37 9.09
C ASN A 3 32.21 8.06 9.90
N ARG A 4 31.70 9.05 10.65
CA ARG A 4 30.47 8.90 11.44
C ARG A 4 29.20 9.30 10.69
N LEU A 5 29.32 9.86 9.51
CA LEU A 5 28.21 10.28 8.66
C LEU A 5 28.49 9.89 7.22
N SER A 6 27.56 9.20 6.60
CA SER A 6 27.56 8.89 5.17
C SER A 6 26.16 9.05 4.62
N GLY A 7 26.03 9.35 3.35
CA GLY A 7 24.73 9.49 2.70
C GLY A 7 24.88 9.48 1.19
N ALA A 8 23.75 9.29 0.53
CA ALA A 8 23.62 9.35 -0.92
C ALA A 8 22.35 10.11 -1.30
N LEU A 9 22.41 10.78 -2.43
CA LEU A 9 21.26 11.42 -3.08
C LEU A 9 21.24 10.96 -4.53
N ASP A 10 20.17 10.27 -4.91
CA ASP A 10 19.98 9.77 -6.25
C ASP A 10 18.76 10.43 -6.88
N VAL A 11 18.89 10.88 -8.12
CA VAL A 11 17.82 11.43 -8.94
C VAL A 11 17.74 10.59 -10.20
N TYR A 12 16.56 10.07 -10.51
CA TYR A 12 16.41 9.20 -11.66
C TYR A 12 15.20 9.55 -12.53
N TYR A 13 15.36 9.23 -13.81
CA TYR A 13 14.31 9.21 -14.80
C TYR A 13 14.45 7.91 -15.60
N LYS A 14 13.46 7.02 -15.48
CA LYS A 14 13.42 5.73 -16.17
C LYS A 14 12.21 5.68 -17.10
N LYS A 15 12.45 5.36 -18.37
CA LYS A 15 11.39 5.07 -19.35
C LYS A 15 11.42 3.58 -19.68
N THR A 16 10.32 2.90 -19.43
CA THR A 16 10.11 1.52 -19.84
C THR A 16 9.19 1.53 -21.04
N LYS A 17 9.57 0.81 -22.11
CA LYS A 17 8.81 0.70 -23.35
C LYS A 17 8.39 -0.74 -23.58
N ASP A 18 7.45 -0.91 -24.48
CA ASP A 18 7.04 -2.22 -25.01
C ASP A 18 6.53 -3.16 -23.91
N LEU A 19 5.85 -2.59 -22.91
CA LEU A 19 5.13 -3.38 -21.91
C LEU A 19 3.94 -4.08 -22.55
N LEU A 20 3.68 -5.30 -22.10
CA LEU A 20 2.49 -6.06 -22.53
C LEU A 20 1.21 -5.33 -22.09
N ASN A 21 0.33 -5.09 -23.05
CA ASN A 21 -1.00 -4.56 -22.81
C ASN A 21 -2.02 -5.26 -23.70
N VAL A 22 -3.25 -5.38 -23.20
CA VAL A 22 -4.39 -5.89 -23.98
C VAL A 22 -5.06 -4.70 -24.65
N ILE A 23 -5.07 -4.68 -25.96
CA ILE A 23 -5.70 -3.62 -26.74
C ILE A 23 -6.87 -4.15 -27.57
N PRO A 24 -7.93 -3.35 -27.79
CA PRO A 24 -8.98 -3.70 -28.71
C PRO A 24 -8.46 -3.69 -30.14
N ILE A 25 -9.00 -4.57 -30.98
CA ILE A 25 -8.73 -4.62 -32.42
C ILE A 25 -10.03 -4.44 -33.20
N PRO A 26 -9.97 -3.88 -34.42
CA PRO A 26 -11.15 -3.66 -35.23
C PRO A 26 -11.95 -4.95 -35.46
N ALA A 27 -13.27 -4.85 -35.36
CA ALA A 27 -14.16 -5.97 -35.60
C ALA A 27 -13.92 -6.58 -37.01
N GLY A 28 -13.88 -7.90 -37.09
CA GLY A 28 -13.66 -8.62 -38.32
C GLY A 28 -12.18 -8.81 -38.72
N SER A 29 -11.22 -8.23 -37.99
CA SER A 29 -9.79 -8.41 -38.27
C SER A 29 -9.19 -9.66 -37.62
N ASN A 30 -9.86 -10.21 -36.59
CA ASN A 30 -9.43 -11.43 -35.89
C ASN A 30 -10.65 -12.11 -35.23
N PHE A 31 -10.48 -13.37 -34.79
CA PHE A 31 -11.50 -14.12 -34.04
C PHE A 31 -11.75 -13.52 -32.62
N ASN A 32 -10.75 -12.87 -32.05
CA ASN A 32 -10.89 -12.12 -30.76
C ASN A 32 -11.03 -10.64 -31.02
N SER A 33 -11.80 -9.96 -30.18
CA SER A 33 -11.94 -8.51 -30.16
C SER A 33 -10.76 -7.77 -29.51
N VAL A 34 -9.82 -8.50 -28.90
CA VAL A 34 -8.65 -7.97 -28.22
C VAL A 34 -7.39 -8.78 -28.53
N ILE A 35 -6.23 -8.14 -28.46
CA ILE A 35 -4.92 -8.75 -28.61
C ILE A 35 -3.98 -8.31 -27.49
N LEU A 36 -3.20 -9.24 -26.94
CA LEU A 36 -2.10 -8.96 -26.04
C LEU A 36 -0.85 -8.64 -26.89
N THR A 37 -0.30 -7.46 -26.73
CA THR A 37 0.86 -7.00 -27.52
C THR A 37 1.74 -6.03 -26.75
N ASN A 38 2.96 -5.82 -27.24
CA ASN A 38 4.00 -4.99 -26.63
C ASN A 38 3.83 -3.52 -27.06
N VAL A 39 2.97 -2.77 -26.39
CA VAL A 39 2.65 -1.39 -26.76
C VAL A 39 2.68 -0.41 -25.59
N GLY A 40 2.74 -0.90 -24.36
CA GLY A 40 2.71 -0.07 -23.16
C GLY A 40 4.01 0.68 -22.92
N ASN A 41 3.93 1.94 -22.57
CA ASN A 41 5.07 2.75 -22.11
C ASN A 41 4.76 3.38 -20.77
N VAL A 42 5.76 3.37 -19.88
CA VAL A 42 5.67 3.94 -18.54
C VAL A 42 6.94 4.74 -18.24
N THR A 43 6.76 5.87 -17.60
CA THR A 43 7.86 6.66 -17.03
C THR A 43 7.83 6.58 -15.52
N ASN A 44 9.01 6.43 -14.92
CA ASN A 44 9.22 6.56 -13.49
C ASN A 44 10.29 7.64 -13.28
N LYS A 45 10.00 8.61 -12.44
CA LYS A 45 10.94 9.64 -12.03
C LYS A 45 10.89 9.80 -10.52
N GLY A 46 12.03 10.03 -9.93
CA GLY A 46 12.07 10.13 -8.48
C GLY A 46 13.37 10.67 -7.95
N VAL A 47 13.35 10.84 -6.64
CA VAL A 47 14.49 11.26 -5.82
C VAL A 47 14.57 10.33 -4.64
N GLU A 48 15.75 9.80 -4.38
CA GLU A 48 16.04 8.96 -3.23
C GLU A 48 17.16 9.61 -2.42
N PHE A 49 16.97 9.68 -1.13
CA PHE A 49 17.96 10.17 -0.19
C PHE A 49 18.16 9.15 0.91
N SER A 50 19.40 8.87 1.25
CA SER A 50 19.77 8.02 2.36
C SER A 50 20.86 8.66 3.19
N VAL A 51 20.80 8.45 4.50
CA VAL A 51 21.83 8.87 5.45
C VAL A 51 22.01 7.82 6.53
N ASN A 52 23.28 7.53 6.81
CA ASN A 52 23.69 6.71 7.94
C ASN A 52 24.58 7.55 8.85
N ALA A 53 24.27 7.51 10.14
CA ALA A 53 25.00 8.27 11.15
C ALA A 53 25.37 7.38 12.33
N THR A 54 26.54 7.63 12.91
CA THR A 54 26.98 7.07 14.20
C THR A 54 27.17 8.24 15.17
N PRO A 55 26.09 8.79 15.77
CA PRO A 55 26.17 9.98 16.62
C PRO A 55 27.07 9.75 17.83
N VAL A 56 27.03 8.57 18.41
CA VAL A 56 27.82 8.18 19.56
C VAL A 56 28.65 6.94 19.25
N ARG A 57 29.96 7.03 19.48
CA ARG A 57 30.87 5.89 19.39
C ARG A 57 31.95 6.06 20.46
N THR A 58 31.77 5.34 21.55
CA THR A 58 32.69 5.29 22.69
C THR A 58 33.02 3.84 23.00
N GLY A 59 33.90 3.58 23.97
CA GLY A 59 34.16 2.21 24.42
C GLY A 59 32.94 1.49 25.04
N ARG A 60 31.93 2.22 25.50
CA ARG A 60 30.75 1.69 26.18
C ARG A 60 29.45 1.88 25.43
N VAL A 61 29.37 2.87 24.52
CA VAL A 61 28.16 3.21 23.81
C VAL A 61 28.45 3.31 22.32
N GLN A 62 27.69 2.58 21.52
CA GLN A 62 27.64 2.74 20.09
C GLN A 62 26.19 2.92 19.65
N TRP A 63 25.92 4.01 18.92
CA TRP A 63 24.60 4.29 18.40
C TRP A 63 24.69 4.54 16.90
N ASN A 64 24.00 3.70 16.14
CA ASN A 64 23.91 3.82 14.68
C ASN A 64 22.46 4.17 14.32
N LEU A 65 22.31 5.08 13.37
CA LEU A 65 21.04 5.50 12.80
C LEU A 65 21.11 5.36 11.29
N GLY A 66 20.05 4.83 10.71
CA GLY A 66 19.81 4.82 9.27
C GLY A 66 18.49 5.50 8.95
N PHE A 67 18.50 6.39 7.98
CA PHE A 67 17.28 7.01 7.45
C PHE A 67 17.33 7.00 5.94
N ASN A 68 16.21 6.68 5.31
CA ASN A 68 16.04 6.84 3.87
C ASN A 68 14.64 7.39 3.57
N VAL A 69 14.58 8.12 2.46
CA VAL A 69 13.32 8.59 1.88
C VAL A 69 13.38 8.48 0.38
N ALA A 70 12.33 7.98 -0.23
CA ALA A 70 12.14 7.94 -1.66
C ALA A 70 10.85 8.67 -2.05
N TYR A 71 10.93 9.53 -3.05
CA TYR A 71 9.80 10.04 -3.80
C TYR A 71 9.80 9.39 -5.17
N ASN A 72 8.67 8.80 -5.57
CA ASN A 72 8.51 8.20 -6.89
C ASN A 72 7.20 8.64 -7.53
N ASP A 73 7.27 9.03 -8.80
CA ASP A 73 6.13 9.34 -9.64
C ASP A 73 6.15 8.43 -10.87
N ASN A 74 5.15 7.58 -10.95
CA ASN A 74 4.94 6.63 -12.04
C ASN A 74 3.81 7.14 -12.93
N THR A 75 4.04 7.21 -14.23
CA THR A 75 3.03 7.68 -15.19
C THR A 75 3.03 6.81 -16.44
N ILE A 76 1.87 6.33 -16.85
CA ILE A 76 1.65 5.66 -18.12
C ILE A 76 1.69 6.70 -19.23
N THR A 77 2.50 6.48 -20.27
CA THR A 77 2.67 7.44 -21.36
C THR A 77 2.12 6.93 -22.69
N ASN A 78 1.90 5.64 -22.82
CA ASN A 78 1.25 5.03 -23.99
C ASN A 78 0.66 3.66 -23.62
N LEU A 79 -0.44 3.28 -24.23
CA LEU A 79 -1.10 1.97 -24.08
C LEU A 79 -1.55 1.34 -25.38
N THR A 80 -1.36 2.00 -26.52
CA THR A 80 -1.84 1.58 -27.84
C THR A 80 -0.70 1.50 -28.85
N ALA A 81 -0.85 0.73 -29.92
CA ALA A 81 0.17 0.60 -30.97
C ALA A 81 0.41 1.94 -31.70
N VAL A 82 -0.66 2.68 -31.96
CA VAL A 82 -0.63 4.05 -32.43
C VAL A 82 -1.23 4.91 -31.32
N ASN A 83 -0.57 6.04 -31.00
CA ASN A 83 -1.08 6.92 -29.95
C ASN A 83 -2.52 7.36 -30.25
N ASP A 84 -3.46 6.86 -29.43
CA ASP A 84 -4.89 7.16 -29.54
C ASP A 84 -5.36 7.85 -28.26
N PRO A 85 -5.52 9.18 -28.31
CA PRO A 85 -6.01 9.94 -27.15
C PRO A 85 -7.47 9.61 -26.76
N SER A 86 -8.24 8.99 -27.64
CA SER A 86 -9.62 8.58 -27.36
C SER A 86 -9.71 7.25 -26.60
N PHE A 87 -8.60 6.49 -26.52
CA PHE A 87 -8.56 5.23 -25.80
C PHE A 87 -8.61 5.47 -24.28
N PRO A 88 -9.70 5.07 -23.59
CA PRO A 88 -9.88 5.40 -22.17
C PRO A 88 -8.90 4.68 -21.25
N GLY A 89 -8.30 3.59 -21.74
CA GLY A 89 -7.39 2.75 -20.97
C GLY A 89 -7.84 1.29 -20.89
N THR A 90 -7.05 0.49 -20.18
CA THR A 90 -7.30 -0.93 -19.96
C THR A 90 -7.77 -1.16 -18.53
N ALA A 91 -9.04 -1.59 -18.38
CA ALA A 91 -9.60 -1.91 -17.08
C ALA A 91 -8.90 -3.16 -16.49
N ASN A 92 -8.62 -3.12 -15.20
CA ASN A 92 -8.10 -4.27 -14.48
C ASN A 92 -9.21 -5.30 -14.23
N ALA A 93 -8.84 -6.57 -14.06
CA ALA A 93 -9.78 -7.68 -13.86
C ALA A 93 -10.68 -7.50 -12.61
N ASN A 94 -10.27 -6.66 -11.65
CA ASN A 94 -11.08 -6.34 -10.46
C ASN A 94 -12.26 -5.39 -10.74
N GLY A 95 -12.28 -4.72 -11.91
CA GLY A 95 -13.32 -3.77 -12.32
C GLY A 95 -13.35 -2.44 -11.55
N ILE A 96 -12.35 -2.18 -10.67
CA ILE A 96 -12.28 -0.99 -9.80
C ILE A 96 -11.13 -0.07 -10.22
N GLN A 97 -10.16 -0.62 -10.92
CA GLN A 97 -8.95 0.07 -11.35
C GLN A 97 -8.83 0.06 -12.87
N ILE A 98 -8.17 1.09 -13.40
CA ILE A 98 -7.87 1.22 -14.82
C ILE A 98 -6.42 1.70 -15.01
N ASN A 99 -5.79 1.22 -16.08
CA ASN A 99 -4.54 1.77 -16.57
C ASN A 99 -4.85 2.72 -17.73
N SER A 100 -4.60 4.00 -17.58
CA SER A 100 -4.85 5.04 -18.56
C SER A 100 -3.65 5.94 -18.76
N VAL A 101 -3.49 6.47 -19.97
CA VAL A 101 -2.41 7.43 -20.30
C VAL A 101 -2.56 8.69 -19.43
N GLY A 102 -1.45 9.18 -18.90
CA GLY A 102 -1.41 10.32 -18.00
C GLY A 102 -1.62 10.01 -16.52
N TYR A 103 -1.97 8.79 -16.18
CA TYR A 103 -2.24 8.36 -14.81
C TYR A 103 -1.21 7.33 -14.32
N GLN A 104 -1.19 7.13 -13.01
CA GLN A 104 -0.40 6.06 -12.40
C GLN A 104 -0.99 4.69 -12.71
N ILE A 105 -0.15 3.66 -12.71
CA ILE A 105 -0.58 2.26 -12.84
C ILE A 105 -1.57 1.93 -11.72
N ASN A 106 -2.65 1.21 -12.07
CA ASN A 106 -3.71 0.79 -11.16
C ASN A 106 -4.46 1.96 -10.50
N ALA A 107 -4.61 3.10 -11.18
CA ALA A 107 -5.45 4.18 -10.69
C ALA A 107 -6.89 3.69 -10.49
N PHE A 108 -7.52 4.10 -9.39
CA PHE A 108 -8.92 3.76 -9.13
C PHE A 108 -9.82 4.49 -10.12
N TYR A 109 -10.80 3.77 -10.67
CA TYR A 109 -11.75 4.27 -11.67
C TYR A 109 -13.16 4.01 -11.16
N VAL A 110 -13.76 5.02 -10.55
CA VAL A 110 -14.92 4.90 -9.69
C VAL A 110 -15.88 6.07 -9.87
N TYR A 111 -17.12 5.92 -9.41
CA TYR A 111 -18.09 7.02 -9.36
C TYR A 111 -17.81 7.94 -8.19
N LYS A 112 -18.06 9.22 -8.38
CA LYS A 112 -17.97 10.22 -7.33
C LYS A 112 -19.24 10.20 -6.48
N GLN A 113 -19.10 9.78 -5.21
CA GLN A 113 -20.18 9.68 -4.25
C GLN A 113 -20.77 11.06 -3.92
N LEU A 114 -22.10 11.15 -3.83
CA LEU A 114 -22.78 12.30 -3.24
C LEU A 114 -23.13 12.03 -1.78
N TYR A 115 -23.15 13.12 -1.00
CA TYR A 115 -23.37 13.12 0.43
C TYR A 115 -24.54 14.02 0.79
N ASP A 116 -25.26 13.66 1.84
CA ASP A 116 -26.29 14.51 2.42
C ASP A 116 -25.69 15.70 3.20
N LYS A 117 -26.56 16.57 3.75
CA LYS A 117 -26.13 17.74 4.51
C LYS A 117 -25.37 17.39 5.81
N SER A 118 -25.50 16.18 6.30
CA SER A 118 -24.78 15.68 7.48
C SER A 118 -23.43 15.04 7.14
N GLY A 119 -23.07 14.94 5.86
CA GLY A 119 -21.85 14.32 5.37
C GLY A 119 -21.95 12.80 5.24
N LYS A 120 -23.17 12.24 5.25
CA LYS A 120 -23.44 10.82 5.10
C LYS A 120 -23.59 10.48 3.61
N PRO A 121 -22.98 9.40 3.09
CA PRO A 121 -23.12 9.02 1.69
C PRO A 121 -24.57 8.59 1.40
N ILE A 122 -25.08 8.97 0.23
CA ILE A 122 -26.42 8.64 -0.21
C ILE A 122 -26.36 7.42 -1.11
N GLU A 123 -27.12 6.38 -0.79
CA GLU A 123 -27.15 5.13 -1.55
C GLU A 123 -27.57 5.36 -3.00
N GLY A 124 -26.76 4.84 -3.94
CA GLY A 124 -27.06 4.88 -5.38
C GLY A 124 -26.99 6.25 -6.04
N VAL A 125 -26.53 7.28 -5.31
CA VAL A 125 -26.51 8.65 -5.83
C VAL A 125 -25.06 9.09 -6.04
N PHE A 126 -24.70 9.30 -7.32
CA PHE A 126 -23.38 9.73 -7.75
C PHE A 126 -23.47 11.05 -8.51
N GLN A 127 -22.34 11.72 -8.66
CA GLN A 127 -22.26 12.95 -9.45
C GLN A 127 -22.28 12.59 -10.93
N ASP A 128 -23.21 13.22 -11.67
CA ASP A 128 -23.22 13.26 -13.13
C ASP A 128 -22.08 14.19 -13.59
N LEU A 129 -21.01 13.58 -14.09
CA LEU A 129 -19.79 14.32 -14.47
C LEU A 129 -19.83 14.86 -15.89
N ASN A 130 -20.55 14.20 -16.79
CA ASN A 130 -20.71 14.61 -18.18
C ASN A 130 -21.97 15.48 -18.40
N HIS A 131 -22.84 15.61 -17.39
CA HIS A 131 -24.08 16.40 -17.39
C HIS A 131 -25.10 15.95 -18.44
N ASP A 132 -25.19 14.65 -18.72
CA ASP A 132 -26.18 14.09 -19.67
C ASP A 132 -27.49 13.67 -18.99
N GLY A 133 -27.55 13.76 -17.65
CA GLY A 133 -28.73 13.42 -16.83
C GLY A 133 -28.86 11.94 -16.53
N VAL A 134 -27.87 11.10 -16.90
CA VAL A 134 -27.90 9.65 -16.69
C VAL A 134 -26.59 9.16 -16.08
N ILE A 135 -26.62 8.59 -14.89
CA ILE A 135 -25.43 8.01 -14.27
C ILE A 135 -25.09 6.67 -14.93
N ASN A 136 -23.97 6.64 -15.64
CA ASN A 136 -23.47 5.46 -16.34
C ASN A 136 -21.92 5.41 -16.37
N GLN A 137 -21.33 4.50 -17.16
CA GLN A 137 -19.86 4.35 -17.21
C GLN A 137 -19.09 5.60 -17.64
N ASN A 138 -19.75 6.57 -18.30
CA ASN A 138 -19.14 7.84 -18.69
C ASN A 138 -18.92 8.80 -17.51
N ASP A 139 -19.52 8.50 -16.33
CA ASP A 139 -19.35 9.25 -15.09
C ASP A 139 -18.27 8.66 -14.18
N LEU A 140 -17.63 7.58 -14.62
CA LEU A 140 -16.46 7.05 -13.91
C LEU A 140 -15.30 8.02 -14.09
N TYR A 141 -14.52 8.23 -13.04
CA TYR A 141 -13.38 9.13 -13.07
C TYR A 141 -12.15 8.52 -12.41
N HIS A 142 -10.97 8.99 -12.82
CA HIS A 142 -9.73 8.63 -12.18
C HIS A 142 -9.65 9.31 -10.81
N TYR A 143 -9.65 8.50 -9.80
CA TYR A 143 -9.53 8.99 -8.42
C TYR A 143 -8.18 8.60 -7.85
N LYS A 144 -7.62 8.54 -6.94
CA LYS A 144 -6.35 8.20 -6.32
C LYS A 144 -5.69 6.94 -6.94
N SER A 145 -4.53 6.57 -6.41
CA SER A 145 -3.83 5.35 -6.79
C SER A 145 -3.28 4.62 -5.55
N PRO A 146 -3.01 3.31 -5.66
CA PRO A 146 -2.48 2.52 -4.54
C PRO A 146 -0.99 2.79 -4.26
N ALA A 147 -0.24 3.31 -5.22
CA ALA A 147 1.19 3.55 -5.06
C ALA A 147 1.46 4.71 -4.10
N PRO A 148 2.32 4.55 -3.09
CA PRO A 148 2.74 5.65 -2.25
C PRO A 148 3.59 6.65 -3.04
N ARG A 149 3.42 7.94 -2.76
CA ARG A 149 4.30 8.97 -3.31
C ARG A 149 5.61 9.10 -2.55
N TYR A 150 5.56 8.90 -1.25
CA TYR A 150 6.72 8.96 -0.38
C TYR A 150 6.82 7.67 0.42
N ILE A 151 8.03 7.13 0.45
CA ILE A 151 8.39 5.95 1.24
C ILE A 151 9.53 6.35 2.16
N PHE A 152 9.38 6.08 3.46
CA PHE A 152 10.38 6.37 4.47
C PHE A 152 10.80 5.08 5.16
N GLY A 153 12.10 4.99 5.43
CA GLY A 153 12.67 3.97 6.29
C GLY A 153 13.53 4.61 7.38
N PHE A 154 13.42 4.07 8.58
CA PHE A 154 14.24 4.45 9.71
C PHE A 154 14.70 3.20 10.44
N SER A 155 16.00 3.15 10.75
CA SER A 155 16.57 2.10 11.59
C SER A 155 17.44 2.70 12.69
N THR A 156 17.46 2.04 13.84
CA THR A 156 18.35 2.41 14.93
C THR A 156 18.92 1.15 15.58
N ASP A 157 20.22 1.20 15.86
CA ASP A 157 20.95 0.18 16.58
C ASP A 157 21.76 0.86 17.69
N LEU A 158 21.37 0.63 18.92
CA LEU A 158 22.01 1.18 20.10
C LEU A 158 22.62 0.04 20.94
N THR A 159 23.90 0.13 21.21
CA THR A 159 24.58 -0.74 22.15
C THR A 159 25.11 0.08 23.31
N VAL A 160 24.77 -0.31 24.53
CA VAL A 160 25.25 0.31 25.76
C VAL A 160 25.78 -0.82 26.68
N ASP A 161 27.09 -0.87 26.85
CA ASP A 161 27.78 -1.94 27.58
C ASP A 161 27.33 -3.33 27.08
N ARG A 162 26.51 -4.03 27.85
CA ARG A 162 25.99 -5.38 27.58
C ARG A 162 24.61 -5.38 26.94
N TRP A 163 23.94 -4.24 26.81
CA TRP A 163 22.63 -4.12 26.25
C TRP A 163 22.68 -3.71 24.79
N SER A 164 21.84 -4.29 23.98
CA SER A 164 21.62 -3.87 22.60
C SER A 164 20.13 -3.69 22.32
N LEU A 165 19.79 -2.58 21.65
CA LEU A 165 18.44 -2.26 21.19
C LEU A 165 18.50 -2.05 19.68
N ASN A 166 17.61 -2.68 18.94
CA ASN A 166 17.40 -2.38 17.54
C ASN A 166 15.92 -2.11 17.24
N ALA A 167 15.65 -1.18 16.34
CA ALA A 167 14.30 -0.94 15.87
C ALA A 167 14.31 -0.56 14.39
N VAL A 168 13.27 -0.98 13.67
CA VAL A 168 13.04 -0.66 12.27
C VAL A 168 11.63 -0.13 12.09
N LEU A 169 11.52 1.06 11.49
CA LEU A 169 10.26 1.71 11.19
C LEU A 169 10.18 2.01 9.69
N ARG A 170 8.96 1.95 9.16
CA ARG A 170 8.64 2.36 7.79
C ARG A 170 7.40 3.24 7.77
N ALA A 171 7.35 4.17 6.82
CA ALA A 171 6.13 4.90 6.54
C ALA A 171 5.91 5.02 5.04
N ASN A 172 4.66 4.82 4.61
CA ASN A 172 4.21 5.13 3.26
C ASN A 172 3.21 6.29 3.34
N ILE A 173 3.37 7.28 2.46
CA ILE A 173 2.49 8.46 2.44
C ILE A 173 1.95 8.66 1.03
N GLY A 174 0.64 8.91 0.95
CA GLY A 174 -0.06 9.21 -0.29
C GLY A 174 -0.51 7.98 -1.06
N ASN A 175 -0.46 6.79 -0.47
CA ASN A 175 -1.09 5.59 -0.99
C ASN A 175 -2.57 5.53 -0.58
N TYR A 176 -3.37 4.93 -1.45
CA TYR A 176 -4.80 4.73 -1.23
C TYR A 176 -5.14 3.26 -1.42
N MET A 177 -6.18 2.81 -0.74
CA MET A 177 -6.69 1.45 -0.84
C MET A 177 -8.21 1.45 -0.99
N TYR A 178 -8.70 0.57 -1.83
CA TYR A 178 -10.11 0.25 -1.91
C TYR A 178 -10.45 -0.76 -0.81
N ASN A 179 -11.37 -0.38 0.08
CA ASN A 179 -11.83 -1.22 1.18
C ASN A 179 -12.98 -2.11 0.71
N GLY A 180 -12.66 -3.25 0.10
CA GLY A 180 -13.64 -4.21 -0.43
C GLY A 180 -14.47 -4.87 0.67
N LEU A 181 -13.90 -5.02 1.86
CA LEU A 181 -14.63 -5.54 3.01
C LEU A 181 -15.75 -4.57 3.43
N GLN A 182 -15.46 -3.27 3.50
CA GLN A 182 -16.45 -2.24 3.78
C GLN A 182 -17.49 -2.14 2.65
N ALA A 183 -17.06 -2.24 1.39
CA ALA A 183 -17.95 -2.21 0.23
C ALA A 183 -18.94 -3.40 0.19
N SER A 184 -18.62 -4.49 0.88
CA SER A 184 -19.51 -5.66 1.02
C SER A 184 -20.43 -5.58 2.24
N ALA A 185 -20.23 -4.59 3.12
CA ALA A 185 -21.03 -4.37 4.33
C ALA A 185 -22.34 -3.65 3.99
N ILE A 186 -23.38 -4.41 3.66
CA ILE A 186 -24.70 -3.92 3.28
C ILE A 186 -25.79 -4.58 4.12
N GLN A 187 -26.93 -3.91 4.28
CA GLN A 187 -28.05 -4.45 5.04
C GLN A 187 -28.61 -5.76 4.45
N ALA A 188 -28.70 -5.85 3.12
CA ALA A 188 -29.13 -7.06 2.42
C ALA A 188 -28.23 -8.28 2.73
N GLY A 189 -26.95 -8.06 3.10
CA GLY A 189 -26.02 -9.12 3.44
C GLY A 189 -26.10 -9.61 4.89
N ILE A 190 -26.87 -8.94 5.76
CA ILE A 190 -26.99 -9.33 7.18
C ILE A 190 -27.82 -10.60 7.32
N MET A 191 -28.85 -10.77 6.48
CA MET A 191 -29.64 -11.99 6.44
C MET A 191 -29.04 -12.99 5.45
N ASN A 192 -28.58 -14.13 5.94
CA ASN A 192 -28.13 -15.22 5.09
C ASN A 192 -29.32 -15.85 4.35
N PRO A 193 -29.19 -16.28 3.08
CA PRO A 193 -30.24 -17.02 2.38
C PRO A 193 -30.74 -18.26 3.11
N LEU A 194 -29.96 -18.85 4.02
CA LEU A 194 -30.33 -19.96 4.87
C LEU A 194 -31.16 -19.56 6.12
N GLY A 195 -31.51 -18.28 6.26
CA GLY A 195 -32.41 -17.78 7.31
C GLY A 195 -31.77 -17.43 8.64
N PHE A 196 -30.45 -17.31 8.73
CA PHE A 196 -29.77 -16.83 9.93
C PHE A 196 -29.07 -15.47 9.71
N LEU A 197 -28.86 -14.73 10.79
CA LEU A 197 -28.16 -13.45 10.77
C LEU A 197 -26.64 -13.66 10.69
N GLN A 198 -25.98 -12.83 9.88
CA GLN A 198 -24.53 -12.76 9.78
C GLN A 198 -24.01 -11.48 10.44
N ASN A 199 -22.78 -11.54 10.93
CA ASN A 199 -22.08 -10.33 11.35
C ASN A 199 -21.81 -9.41 10.14
N SER A 200 -21.95 -8.11 10.37
CA SER A 200 -21.59 -7.08 9.41
C SER A 200 -20.70 -6.02 10.06
N LEU A 201 -20.06 -5.19 9.24
CA LEU A 201 -19.27 -4.08 9.74
C LEU A 201 -20.17 -2.97 10.27
N ASN A 202 -19.68 -2.21 11.24
CA ASN A 202 -20.40 -1.05 11.79
C ASN A 202 -20.70 0.04 10.75
N ASP A 203 -20.02 0.01 9.60
CA ASP A 203 -20.28 0.91 8.49
C ASP A 203 -21.73 0.86 7.98
N VAL A 204 -22.36 -0.32 8.04
CA VAL A 204 -23.78 -0.49 7.73
C VAL A 204 -24.68 0.38 8.62
N LEU A 205 -24.33 0.54 9.90
CA LEU A 205 -25.08 1.38 10.83
C LEU A 205 -24.90 2.88 10.53
N TYR A 206 -23.80 3.24 9.89
CA TYR A 206 -23.53 4.62 9.48
C TYR A 206 -24.13 4.93 8.11
N THR A 207 -23.89 4.09 7.11
CA THR A 207 -24.35 4.32 5.74
C THR A 207 -25.83 4.02 5.56
N HIS A 208 -26.35 3.01 6.24
CA HIS A 208 -27.66 2.39 6.03
C HIS A 208 -27.84 1.85 4.60
N PHE A 209 -26.77 1.56 3.90
CA PHE A 209 -26.84 1.02 2.54
C PHE A 209 -27.48 -0.37 2.55
N TYR A 210 -28.53 -0.51 1.79
CA TYR A 210 -29.19 -1.80 1.57
C TYR A 210 -28.48 -2.61 0.49
N ASN A 211 -28.09 -1.94 -0.61
CA ASN A 211 -27.41 -2.54 -1.75
C ASN A 211 -25.93 -2.14 -1.82
N GLY A 212 -25.11 -2.99 -2.44
CA GLY A 212 -23.69 -2.73 -2.63
C GLY A 212 -23.42 -1.57 -3.61
N GLN A 213 -22.55 -0.67 -3.20
CA GLN A 213 -22.11 0.51 -3.99
C GLN A 213 -20.64 0.33 -4.45
N LYS A 214 -20.31 -0.84 -5.02
CA LYS A 214 -18.93 -1.28 -5.28
C LYS A 214 -18.04 -0.28 -6.02
N LEU A 215 -18.58 0.52 -6.91
CA LEU A 215 -17.78 1.50 -7.68
C LEU A 215 -17.79 2.89 -7.06
N SER A 216 -18.15 3.05 -5.79
CA SER A 216 -18.10 4.34 -5.10
C SER A 216 -16.69 4.69 -4.63
N ASP A 217 -16.26 5.95 -4.82
CA ASP A 217 -15.02 6.49 -4.27
C ASP A 217 -15.02 6.57 -2.74
N TYR A 218 -16.18 6.44 -2.11
CA TYR A 218 -16.34 6.32 -0.64
C TYR A 218 -15.48 5.21 -0.06
N TYR A 219 -15.28 4.13 -0.80
CA TYR A 219 -14.49 2.99 -0.36
C TYR A 219 -13.00 3.10 -0.67
N VAL A 220 -12.59 4.13 -1.43
CA VAL A 220 -11.17 4.41 -1.69
C VAL A 220 -10.62 5.32 -0.60
N GLN A 221 -9.92 4.73 0.35
CA GLN A 221 -9.48 5.37 1.58
C GLN A 221 -7.99 5.67 1.57
N ASN A 222 -7.58 6.73 2.27
CA ASN A 222 -6.17 7.01 2.50
C ASN A 222 -5.56 5.90 3.38
N ALA A 223 -4.57 5.21 2.84
CA ALA A 223 -3.87 4.10 3.48
C ALA A 223 -2.44 4.48 3.89
N SER A 224 -2.14 5.76 4.02
CA SER A 224 -0.86 6.20 4.58
C SER A 224 -0.68 5.63 5.98
N PHE A 225 0.54 5.19 6.30
CA PHE A 225 0.83 4.56 7.59
C PHE A 225 2.24 4.83 8.08
N LEU A 226 2.41 4.69 9.38
CA LEU A 226 3.70 4.47 10.05
C LEU A 226 3.65 3.11 10.73
N ARG A 227 4.62 2.25 10.45
CA ARG A 227 4.74 0.90 11.02
C ARG A 227 6.09 0.73 11.68
N MET A 228 6.11 0.12 12.86
CA MET A 228 7.31 -0.45 13.44
C MET A 228 7.33 -1.95 13.11
N ASP A 229 8.22 -2.32 12.19
CA ASP A 229 8.33 -3.69 11.72
C ASP A 229 9.01 -4.60 12.72
N ASN A 230 10.01 -4.07 13.42
CA ASN A 230 10.85 -4.83 14.34
C ASN A 230 11.29 -3.98 15.55
N LEU A 231 11.29 -4.62 16.71
CA LEU A 231 11.92 -4.11 17.93
C LEU A 231 12.62 -5.27 18.62
N GLY A 232 13.93 -5.17 18.76
CA GLY A 232 14.76 -6.18 19.40
C GLY A 232 15.52 -5.63 20.59
N LEU A 233 15.62 -6.43 21.64
CA LEU A 233 16.42 -6.19 22.84
C LEU A 233 17.36 -7.36 23.04
N GLY A 234 18.64 -7.09 23.21
CA GLY A 234 19.65 -8.11 23.52
C GLY A 234 20.42 -7.80 24.79
N TYR A 235 20.81 -8.82 25.50
CA TYR A 235 21.64 -8.72 26.68
C TYR A 235 22.79 -9.74 26.61
N ASP A 236 24.03 -9.26 26.67
CA ASP A 236 25.22 -10.10 26.75
C ASP A 236 25.49 -10.41 28.22
N ALA A 237 25.12 -11.62 28.64
CA ALA A 237 25.35 -12.06 30.01
C ALA A 237 26.83 -12.33 30.30
N GLY A 238 27.69 -12.30 29.27
CA GLY A 238 29.11 -12.51 29.38
C GLY A 238 29.51 -13.99 29.29
N ASN A 239 30.73 -14.27 29.75
CA ASN A 239 31.28 -15.60 29.69
C ASN A 239 31.23 -16.25 31.09
N PHE A 240 30.94 -17.54 31.08
CA PHE A 240 30.85 -18.41 32.26
C PHE A 240 31.89 -19.54 32.14
N PHE A 241 32.10 -20.28 33.21
CA PHE A 241 32.98 -21.46 33.26
C PHE A 241 34.39 -21.20 32.70
N HIS A 242 35.08 -20.18 33.26
CA HIS A 242 36.43 -19.77 32.84
C HIS A 242 36.52 -19.43 31.35
N ASN A 243 35.54 -18.65 30.86
CA ASN A 243 35.40 -18.21 29.44
C ASN A 243 35.09 -19.34 28.42
N LYS A 244 34.71 -20.53 28.88
CA LYS A 244 34.33 -21.60 27.96
C LYS A 244 32.91 -21.53 27.43
N LEU A 245 32.03 -20.73 28.05
CA LEU A 245 30.63 -20.59 27.64
C LEU A 245 30.24 -19.11 27.64
N GLY A 246 30.00 -18.55 26.50
CA GLY A 246 29.38 -17.24 26.35
C GLY A 246 27.87 -17.36 26.20
N LEU A 247 27.09 -16.47 26.86
CA LEU A 247 25.65 -16.46 26.80
C LEU A 247 25.16 -15.05 26.38
N ARG A 248 24.35 -15.03 25.33
CA ARG A 248 23.59 -13.83 24.92
C ARG A 248 22.10 -14.15 24.87
N LEU A 249 21.29 -13.36 25.57
CA LEU A 249 19.84 -13.42 25.55
C LEU A 249 19.30 -12.39 24.57
N ASN A 250 18.22 -12.71 23.87
CA ASN A 250 17.54 -11.79 22.97
C ASN A 250 16.03 -11.96 23.05
N ALA A 251 15.34 -10.84 22.99
CA ALA A 251 13.90 -10.76 22.82
C ALA A 251 13.61 -9.93 21.57
N ASN A 252 12.66 -10.34 20.75
CA ASN A 252 12.30 -9.66 19.54
C ASN A 252 10.79 -9.63 19.35
N VAL A 253 10.27 -8.50 18.86
CA VAL A 253 8.88 -8.34 18.49
C VAL A 253 8.82 -7.89 17.03
N GLN A 254 8.09 -8.63 16.20
CA GLN A 254 7.81 -8.26 14.82
C GLN A 254 6.38 -7.73 14.69
N ASN A 255 6.16 -6.81 13.75
CA ASN A 255 4.90 -6.12 13.54
C ASN A 255 4.39 -5.46 14.84
N VAL A 256 5.25 -4.61 15.43
CA VAL A 256 5.05 -4.05 16.78
C VAL A 256 3.80 -3.19 16.85
N PHE A 257 3.65 -2.26 15.88
CA PHE A 257 2.45 -1.45 15.71
C PHE A 257 2.33 -0.92 14.27
N VAL A 258 1.12 -0.53 13.93
CA VAL A 258 0.81 0.29 12.75
C VAL A 258 -0.09 1.45 13.16
N ILE A 259 0.25 2.64 12.71
CA ILE A 259 -0.55 3.86 12.89
C ILE A 259 -1.04 4.26 11.51
N THR A 260 -2.36 4.28 11.32
CA THR A 260 -3.00 4.62 10.04
C THR A 260 -4.41 5.17 10.27
N ARG A 261 -4.95 5.87 9.27
CA ARG A 261 -6.36 6.26 9.21
C ARG A 261 -7.20 5.29 8.38
N TYR A 262 -6.57 4.31 7.74
CA TYR A 262 -7.24 3.29 6.97
C TYR A 262 -8.13 2.44 7.89
N LYS A 263 -9.37 2.20 7.48
CA LYS A 263 -10.38 1.48 8.28
C LYS A 263 -10.45 -0.03 7.98
N GLY A 264 -9.67 -0.50 7.00
CA GLY A 264 -9.57 -1.93 6.69
C GLY A 264 -8.55 -2.65 7.56
N GLN A 265 -8.21 -3.87 7.17
CA GLN A 265 -7.37 -4.77 8.00
C GLN A 265 -5.90 -4.37 8.03
N ASP A 266 -5.32 -4.01 6.89
CA ASP A 266 -3.91 -3.60 6.78
C ASP A 266 -3.75 -2.55 5.68
N PRO A 267 -3.10 -1.41 5.94
CA PRO A 267 -2.90 -0.35 4.94
C PRO A 267 -1.86 -0.72 3.87
N GLU A 268 -1.22 -1.88 3.95
CA GLU A 268 -0.18 -2.37 3.05
C GLU A 268 -0.48 -3.80 2.61
N LEU A 269 -1.52 -3.98 1.79
CA LEU A 269 -1.82 -5.28 1.21
C LEU A 269 -1.14 -5.43 -0.15
N ILE A 270 -0.30 -6.47 -0.25
CA ILE A 270 0.35 -6.91 -1.48
C ILE A 270 -0.13 -8.33 -1.75
N GLY A 271 -1.00 -8.49 -2.74
CA GLY A 271 -1.50 -9.81 -3.16
C GLY A 271 -3.03 -9.93 -3.15
N GLY A 272 -3.54 -11.06 -3.55
CA GLY A 272 -4.99 -11.32 -3.67
C GLY A 272 -5.60 -10.68 -4.91
N SER A 273 -6.61 -9.84 -4.74
CA SER A 273 -7.37 -9.23 -5.84
C SER A 273 -6.66 -8.10 -6.59
N GLY A 274 -5.38 -7.84 -6.30
CA GLY A 274 -4.57 -6.79 -6.93
C GLY A 274 -4.00 -5.80 -5.92
N VAL A 275 -3.06 -4.96 -6.40
CA VAL A 275 -2.39 -3.96 -5.57
C VAL A 275 -3.40 -2.90 -5.12
N GLY A 276 -3.50 -2.66 -3.82
CA GLY A 276 -4.37 -1.63 -3.26
C GLY A 276 -5.86 -2.02 -3.13
N ILE A 277 -6.19 -3.30 -3.29
CA ILE A 277 -7.55 -3.83 -3.07
C ILE A 277 -7.54 -4.68 -1.79
N ASP A 278 -8.24 -4.22 -0.76
CA ASP A 278 -8.47 -4.98 0.47
C ASP A 278 -9.71 -5.85 0.32
N ASN A 279 -9.48 -7.12 0.03
CA ASN A 279 -10.53 -8.10 -0.19
C ASN A 279 -10.30 -9.32 0.70
N THR A 280 -10.57 -9.17 2.00
CA THR A 280 -10.49 -10.25 3.00
C THR A 280 -9.13 -10.95 3.08
N VAL A 281 -8.06 -10.19 3.29
CA VAL A 281 -6.71 -10.75 3.51
C VAL A 281 -6.50 -11.02 5.01
N TYR A 282 -5.78 -12.08 5.34
CA TYR A 282 -5.41 -12.35 6.72
C TYR A 282 -4.56 -11.20 7.30
N PRO A 283 -4.90 -10.68 8.49
CA PRO A 283 -4.09 -9.66 9.14
C PRO A 283 -2.70 -10.20 9.47
N ARG A 284 -1.68 -9.35 9.37
CA ARG A 284 -0.31 -9.71 9.74
C ARG A 284 -0.22 -9.98 11.23
N PRO A 285 0.28 -11.16 11.66
CA PRO A 285 0.41 -11.46 13.07
C PRO A 285 1.53 -10.62 13.71
N ARG A 286 1.37 -10.32 15.00
CA ARG A 286 2.47 -9.86 15.84
C ARG A 286 3.18 -11.09 16.38
N THR A 287 4.50 -11.14 16.18
CA THR A 287 5.32 -12.28 16.60
C THR A 287 6.27 -11.88 17.72
N TYR A 288 6.28 -12.63 18.80
CA TYR A 288 7.20 -12.49 19.91
C TYR A 288 8.18 -13.66 19.91
N SER A 289 9.45 -13.35 19.98
CA SER A 289 10.51 -14.37 20.01
C SER A 289 11.44 -14.11 21.17
N LEU A 290 11.77 -15.17 21.90
CA LEU A 290 12.83 -15.18 22.91
C LEU A 290 13.90 -16.15 22.46
N GLY A 291 15.16 -15.78 22.60
CA GLY A 291 16.28 -16.61 22.18
C GLY A 291 17.44 -16.54 23.15
N ALA A 292 18.20 -17.61 23.19
CA ALA A 292 19.48 -17.69 23.89
C ALA A 292 20.53 -18.20 22.90
N ASN A 293 21.60 -17.43 22.72
CA ASN A 293 22.76 -17.83 21.92
C ASN A 293 23.90 -18.27 22.86
N LEU A 294 24.30 -19.50 22.71
CA LEU A 294 25.44 -20.10 23.44
C LEU A 294 26.64 -20.16 22.51
N ARG A 295 27.79 -19.73 23.00
CA ARG A 295 29.08 -19.79 22.29
C ARG A 295 30.06 -20.61 23.18
N PHE A 296 30.55 -21.68 22.60
CA PHE A 296 31.50 -22.60 23.23
C PHE A 296 32.94 -22.34 22.80
#